data_5e59a80f08519ac9d4ae76362bb013e2
#
_entry.id   5e59a80f08519ac9d4ae76362bb013e2
#
_cell.length_a   1.000
_cell.length_b   1.000
_cell.length_c   1.000
_cell.angle_alpha   90.00
_cell.angle_beta   90.00
_cell.angle_gamma   90.00
#
_symmetry.space_group_name_H-M   'P 1'
#
loop_
_entity.id
_entity.type
_entity.pdbx_description
1 polymer ?
#
loop_
_entity_poly.entity_id
_entity_poly.type
_entity_poly.pdbx_seq_one_letter_code
_entity_poly.pdbx_strand_id
1 'polypeptide(L)'
;MLTYSGASGGSELPESNQSGIVVAEAPGADHAIARLPTSTCAFVGRTLRGPVNRPVAVRSFAEFQQVFGGLWQPSPLPYAVEQFFDNGGRRAVIVRVCNGGAPATITLPCGEGSLTLEARSPGSRESLRASVDYDNIGANEDDRFNLVVQRVRTAGSEHIEDQEIFRRLSVVPGSTRYVVAALQESTLVRVRGAVPEQRPDRTHRPGERHAIGYVDSNPDGDDGEPLTDYDLIGTPARRSGLFALRTVDDVSFLNLPPPARDRDLGPGALVAASRVCRELGAMLIVDPPSAWTSCDAAIRGLHELDLQSDQALMAFPRILAYDRLRGRYETFANGGAVAGVLARQDEMRSPWQPGPDDELLLRAGTRPAIGLSEGERARLAAHGINPLQSLRTADEHRLPLRTLAGGAGRSADGSLLTLRRRSLLVIGSIERGTRWAVFEAGDRSVWHKLTRQVQDFLQPLAAAGLFGPGDVRGACRVVCDERVNSEADVREGRVNLLVSLRSTRSDESLSFLVTHSIDGSRVRPVRSNRLPPGTRMTVHAAPAPARLEAKQRPKTLAQELFGCFVEPRPAHSGAVASLRAEAPAPRRRDQDAVAGLDRDLDGR
;
A
#
# COMPACT_ATOMS: atom_id res chain seq x y z
N MET A 1 -25.92 -24.67 -32.12
CA MET A 1 -26.44 -26.00 -31.84
C MET A 1 -25.26 -26.97 -31.87
N LEU A 2 -24.61 -27.18 -30.75
CA LEU A 2 -23.56 -28.17 -30.54
C LEU A 2 -23.78 -28.74 -29.14
N THR A 3 -24.27 -29.94 -29.09
CA THR A 3 -24.56 -30.75 -27.91
C THR A 3 -23.27 -31.27 -27.32
N TYR A 4 -23.02 -30.99 -26.05
CA TYR A 4 -21.99 -31.65 -25.26
C TYR A 4 -22.68 -32.65 -24.34
N SER A 5 -22.43 -33.92 -24.54
CA SER A 5 -22.83 -35.00 -23.64
C SER A 5 -21.75 -35.15 -22.57
N GLY A 6 -22.06 -34.75 -21.34
CA GLY A 6 -21.24 -34.99 -20.17
C GLY A 6 -21.86 -36.07 -19.31
N ALA A 7 -21.09 -37.10 -19.00
CA ALA A 7 -21.48 -38.22 -18.18
C ALA A 7 -21.83 -37.76 -16.74
N SER A 8 -23.04 -38.04 -16.33
CA SER A 8 -23.57 -37.86 -14.99
C SER A 8 -23.17 -39.04 -14.11
N GLY A 9 -22.24 -38.80 -13.18
CA GLY A 9 -22.10 -39.62 -11.98
C GLY A 9 -22.87 -38.95 -10.84
N GLY A 10 -24.13 -39.26 -10.69
CA GLY A 10 -24.95 -38.82 -9.58
C GLY A 10 -24.61 -39.60 -8.32
N SER A 11 -24.12 -38.97 -7.30
CA SER A 11 -24.20 -39.44 -5.92
C SER A 11 -25.50 -38.91 -5.32
N GLU A 12 -26.49 -39.84 -5.17
CA GLU A 12 -27.72 -39.54 -4.45
C GLU A 12 -27.41 -39.18 -2.99
N LEU A 13 -27.81 -37.99 -2.58
CA LEU A 13 -27.83 -37.58 -1.18
C LEU A 13 -28.98 -38.33 -0.46
N PRO A 14 -28.78 -38.84 0.75
CA PRO A 14 -29.86 -39.45 1.50
C PRO A 14 -30.88 -38.37 1.92
N GLU A 15 -32.14 -38.55 1.56
CA GLU A 15 -33.26 -37.75 2.04
C GLU A 15 -33.41 -37.93 3.57
N SER A 16 -32.94 -36.99 4.35
CA SER A 16 -33.23 -36.92 5.79
C SER A 16 -34.35 -35.93 6.04
N ASN A 17 -35.45 -36.42 6.56
CA ASN A 17 -36.67 -35.68 6.93
C ASN A 17 -36.52 -34.99 8.32
N GLN A 18 -35.34 -34.51 8.66
CA GLN A 18 -35.09 -33.76 9.91
C GLN A 18 -34.67 -32.34 9.59
N SER A 19 -35.40 -31.37 10.15
CA SER A 19 -35.01 -29.96 10.19
C SER A 19 -33.71 -29.78 10.97
N GLY A 20 -32.59 -29.78 10.29
CA GLY A 20 -31.27 -29.54 10.83
C GLY A 20 -30.34 -28.99 9.76
N ILE A 21 -29.34 -28.23 10.15
CA ILE A 21 -28.27 -27.78 9.24
C ILE A 21 -27.42 -29.01 8.93
N VAL A 22 -27.53 -29.55 7.73
CA VAL A 22 -26.65 -30.60 7.23
C VAL A 22 -25.39 -29.93 6.71
N VAL A 23 -24.29 -30.02 7.43
CA VAL A 23 -22.97 -29.65 6.92
C VAL A 23 -22.48 -30.84 6.10
N ALA A 24 -22.68 -30.79 4.79
CA ALA A 24 -22.05 -31.72 3.87
C ALA A 24 -20.63 -31.16 3.57
N GLU A 25 -19.59 -31.88 3.98
CA GLU A 25 -18.26 -31.67 3.42
C GLU A 25 -18.31 -32.10 1.96
N ALA A 26 -18.46 -31.13 1.05
CA ALA A 26 -18.13 -31.36 -0.33
C ALA A 26 -16.64 -31.75 -0.39
N PRO A 27 -16.22 -32.79 -1.15
CA PRO A 27 -14.81 -33.03 -1.41
C PRO A 27 -14.28 -31.76 -2.06
N GLY A 28 -13.61 -30.94 -1.25
CA GLY A 28 -13.12 -29.63 -1.65
C GLY A 28 -12.16 -29.80 -2.81
N ALA A 29 -12.14 -28.85 -3.72
CA ALA A 29 -11.00 -28.64 -4.60
C ALA A 29 -9.82 -28.33 -3.66
N ASP A 30 -9.16 -29.40 -3.20
CA ASP A 30 -8.16 -29.39 -2.15
C ASP A 30 -7.09 -28.37 -2.48
N HIS A 31 -7.14 -27.23 -1.78
CA HIS A 31 -6.05 -26.27 -1.68
C HIS A 31 -5.49 -25.72 -3.02
N ALA A 32 -6.34 -25.55 -4.06
CA ALA A 32 -5.88 -24.98 -5.32
C ALA A 32 -5.23 -23.59 -5.07
N ILE A 33 -4.01 -23.39 -5.58
CA ILE A 33 -3.31 -22.09 -5.46
C ILE A 33 -4.02 -21.07 -6.33
N ALA A 34 -4.64 -20.09 -5.71
CA ALA A 34 -5.24 -18.96 -6.41
C ALA A 34 -4.14 -18.01 -6.90
N ARG A 35 -4.29 -17.55 -8.14
CA ARG A 35 -3.39 -16.53 -8.69
C ARG A 35 -3.65 -15.19 -8.02
N LEU A 36 -2.58 -14.53 -7.57
CA LEU A 36 -2.68 -13.19 -7.00
C LEU A 36 -3.11 -12.14 -8.04
N PRO A 37 -3.89 -11.14 -7.64
CA PRO A 37 -4.15 -9.99 -8.49
C PRO A 37 -2.85 -9.21 -8.73
N THR A 38 -2.74 -8.60 -9.91
CA THR A 38 -1.53 -7.87 -10.34
C THR A 38 -1.76 -6.38 -10.58
N SER A 39 -3.00 -5.90 -10.43
CA SER A 39 -3.44 -4.56 -10.82
C SER A 39 -3.88 -3.67 -9.65
N THR A 40 -3.77 -4.13 -8.40
CA THR A 40 -4.17 -3.35 -7.22
C THR A 40 -3.02 -2.41 -6.79
N CYS A 41 -3.30 -1.10 -6.71
CA CYS A 41 -2.34 -0.11 -6.22
C CYS A 41 -2.73 0.40 -4.83
N ALA A 42 -1.77 0.40 -3.90
CA ALA A 42 -1.92 1.04 -2.60
C ALA A 42 -1.36 2.46 -2.62
N PHE A 43 -2.09 3.39 -2.00
CA PHE A 43 -1.71 4.78 -1.82
C PHE A 43 -1.73 5.13 -0.33
N VAL A 44 -0.68 5.77 0.16
CA VAL A 44 -0.58 6.21 1.56
C VAL A 44 -0.34 7.70 1.59
N GLY A 45 -1.15 8.45 2.36
CA GLY A 45 -1.00 9.89 2.46
C GLY A 45 -2.24 10.59 3.03
N ARG A 46 -2.31 11.89 2.84
CA ARG A 46 -3.36 12.75 3.39
C ARG A 46 -4.58 12.81 2.48
N THR A 47 -5.77 12.75 3.05
CA THR A 47 -7.04 12.97 2.37
C THR A 47 -7.91 13.92 3.18
N LEU A 48 -8.92 14.49 2.55
CA LEU A 48 -9.80 15.47 3.17
C LEU A 48 -10.55 14.87 4.39
N ARG A 49 -11.03 13.65 4.25
CA ARG A 49 -11.76 12.90 5.30
C ARG A 49 -11.51 11.40 5.16
N GLY A 50 -12.17 10.59 5.95
CA GLY A 50 -12.11 9.13 5.91
C GLY A 50 -11.29 8.52 7.04
N PRO A 51 -11.34 7.19 7.22
CA PRO A 51 -10.72 6.50 8.34
C PRO A 51 -9.19 6.63 8.32
N VAL A 52 -8.62 6.99 9.47
CA VAL A 52 -7.16 7.17 9.64
C VAL A 52 -6.49 5.83 9.93
N ASN A 53 -5.37 5.57 9.27
CA ASN A 53 -4.55 4.35 9.43
C ASN A 53 -5.31 3.04 9.20
N ARG A 54 -6.43 3.08 8.50
CA ARG A 54 -7.22 1.92 8.12
C ARG A 54 -7.25 1.80 6.61
N PRO A 55 -6.73 0.72 6.02
CA PRO A 55 -6.80 0.50 4.59
C PRO A 55 -8.25 0.35 4.12
N VAL A 56 -8.62 1.08 3.09
CA VAL A 56 -9.93 0.98 2.45
C VAL A 56 -9.74 0.76 0.96
N ALA A 57 -10.34 -0.30 0.43
CA ALA A 57 -10.33 -0.57 -0.99
C ALA A 57 -11.42 0.26 -1.69
N VAL A 58 -11.06 0.90 -2.80
CA VAL A 58 -11.97 1.66 -3.67
C VAL A 58 -11.82 1.19 -5.12
N ARG A 59 -12.92 1.15 -5.85
CA ARG A 59 -13.00 0.61 -7.22
C ARG A 59 -13.17 1.69 -8.29
N SER A 60 -13.39 2.92 -7.86
CA SER A 60 -13.54 4.08 -8.74
C SER A 60 -13.15 5.37 -8.01
N PHE A 61 -12.87 6.42 -8.77
CA PHE A 61 -12.64 7.74 -8.18
C PHE A 61 -13.91 8.29 -7.50
N ALA A 62 -15.10 7.93 -7.99
CA ALA A 62 -16.37 8.30 -7.35
C ALA A 62 -16.51 7.68 -5.94
N GLU A 63 -16.14 6.40 -5.78
CA GLU A 63 -16.11 5.75 -4.47
C GLU A 63 -15.04 6.38 -3.55
N PHE A 64 -13.87 6.73 -4.10
CA PHE A 64 -12.86 7.51 -3.37
C PHE A 64 -13.42 8.85 -2.89
N GLN A 65 -14.18 9.57 -3.73
CA GLN A 65 -14.79 10.84 -3.35
C GLN A 65 -15.81 10.67 -2.21
N GLN A 66 -16.59 9.61 -2.24
CA GLN A 66 -17.57 9.33 -1.18
C GLN A 66 -16.89 9.09 0.17
N VAL A 67 -15.83 8.29 0.20
CA VAL A 67 -15.14 7.90 1.44
C VAL A 67 -14.16 8.97 1.90
N PHE A 68 -13.36 9.52 0.98
CA PHE A 68 -12.19 10.35 1.30
C PHE A 68 -12.34 11.83 0.94
N GLY A 69 -13.48 12.23 0.36
CA GLY A 69 -13.82 13.63 0.09
C GLY A 69 -13.34 14.18 -1.25
N GLY A 70 -12.67 13.37 -2.08
CA GLY A 70 -12.28 13.78 -3.43
C GLY A 70 -11.00 14.64 -3.46
N LEU A 71 -10.89 15.47 -4.49
CA LEU A 71 -9.71 16.33 -4.68
C LEU A 71 -9.59 17.36 -3.56
N TRP A 72 -8.36 17.55 -3.10
CA TRP A 72 -8.04 18.51 -2.04
C TRP A 72 -6.65 19.09 -2.30
N GLN A 73 -6.57 20.41 -2.48
CA GLN A 73 -5.33 21.08 -2.90
C GLN A 73 -4.10 20.83 -2.02
N PRO A 74 -4.21 20.79 -0.67
CA PRO A 74 -3.05 20.55 0.19
C PRO A 74 -2.40 19.19 0.04
N SER A 75 -3.11 18.20 -0.54
CA SER A 75 -2.60 16.83 -0.66
C SER A 75 -2.43 16.39 -2.13
N PRO A 76 -1.27 15.88 -2.53
CA PRO A 76 -1.07 15.22 -3.82
C PRO A 76 -1.78 13.87 -3.96
N LEU A 77 -2.09 13.15 -2.86
CA LEU A 77 -2.65 11.80 -2.92
C LEU A 77 -3.96 11.72 -3.70
N PRO A 78 -4.99 12.58 -3.49
CA PRO A 78 -6.23 12.52 -4.26
C PRO A 78 -6.03 12.65 -5.76
N TYR A 79 -5.06 13.46 -6.18
CA TYR A 79 -4.69 13.61 -7.60
C TYR A 79 -3.99 12.36 -8.15
N ALA A 80 -3.12 11.73 -7.38
CA ALA A 80 -2.50 10.47 -7.78
C ALA A 80 -3.54 9.35 -7.93
N VAL A 81 -4.55 9.30 -7.06
CA VAL A 81 -5.67 8.35 -7.15
C VAL A 81 -6.55 8.64 -8.37
N GLU A 82 -6.88 9.92 -8.65
CA GLU A 82 -7.60 10.30 -9.88
C GLU A 82 -6.85 9.85 -11.12
N GLN A 83 -5.54 10.17 -11.20
CA GLN A 83 -4.66 9.77 -12.31
C GLN A 83 -4.58 8.25 -12.49
N PHE A 84 -4.61 7.49 -11.39
CA PHE A 84 -4.65 6.03 -11.43
C PHE A 84 -5.89 5.53 -12.15
N PHE A 85 -7.08 6.00 -11.77
CA PHE A 85 -8.34 5.59 -12.40
C PHE A 85 -8.46 6.10 -13.85
N ASP A 86 -8.05 7.34 -14.11
CA ASP A 86 -8.06 7.92 -15.45
C ASP A 86 -7.16 7.14 -16.42
N ASN A 87 -6.03 6.60 -15.96
CA ASN A 87 -5.14 5.80 -16.78
C ASN A 87 -5.50 4.30 -16.84
N GLY A 88 -6.61 3.91 -16.22
CA GLY A 88 -7.23 2.58 -16.40
C GLY A 88 -7.07 1.64 -15.21
N GLY A 89 -6.61 2.13 -14.06
CA GLY A 89 -6.68 1.38 -12.81
C GLY A 89 -8.14 1.11 -12.40
N ARG A 90 -8.37 0.00 -11.71
CA ARG A 90 -9.72 -0.42 -11.31
C ARG A 90 -9.88 -0.69 -9.82
N ARG A 91 -8.79 -0.88 -9.11
CA ARG A 91 -8.80 -1.14 -7.67
C ARG A 91 -7.61 -0.46 -7.01
N ALA A 92 -7.91 0.44 -6.08
CA ALA A 92 -6.92 1.10 -5.23
C ALA A 92 -7.20 0.80 -3.76
N VAL A 93 -6.15 0.70 -2.96
CA VAL A 93 -6.22 0.62 -1.49
C VAL A 93 -5.67 1.91 -0.93
N ILE A 94 -6.48 2.63 -0.19
CA ILE A 94 -6.12 3.94 0.36
C ILE A 94 -5.87 3.82 1.86
N VAL A 95 -4.74 4.34 2.31
CA VAL A 95 -4.43 4.51 3.73
C VAL A 95 -4.31 6.00 4.00
N ARG A 96 -5.30 6.56 4.68
CA ARG A 96 -5.25 7.94 5.15
C ARG A 96 -4.30 8.05 6.34
N VAL A 97 -3.44 9.05 6.31
CA VAL A 97 -2.54 9.43 7.40
C VAL A 97 -2.81 10.87 7.81
N CYS A 98 -2.77 11.13 9.10
CA CYS A 98 -2.89 12.48 9.67
C CYS A 98 -1.73 12.73 10.63
N ASN A 99 -1.28 13.98 10.68
CA ASN A 99 -0.33 14.47 11.68
C ASN A 99 -1.08 15.36 12.67
N GLY A 100 -1.56 14.78 13.76
CA GLY A 100 -2.50 15.45 14.65
C GLY A 100 -3.91 15.53 14.04
N GLY A 101 -4.58 16.65 14.21
CA GLY A 101 -5.95 16.88 13.78
C GLY A 101 -6.98 16.46 14.82
N ALA A 102 -8.10 17.17 14.82
CA ALA A 102 -9.22 16.93 15.71
C ALA A 102 -10.50 16.59 14.93
N PRO A 103 -11.31 15.65 15.40
CA PRO A 103 -12.63 15.41 14.83
C PRO A 103 -13.61 16.49 15.24
N ALA A 104 -14.50 16.90 14.34
CA ALA A 104 -15.60 17.79 14.64
C ALA A 104 -16.55 17.14 15.68
N THR A 105 -17.15 17.96 16.56
CA THR A 105 -18.09 17.48 17.57
C THR A 105 -19.51 17.99 17.33
N ILE A 106 -20.50 17.23 17.79
CA ILE A 106 -21.91 17.63 17.87
C ILE A 106 -22.31 17.56 19.32
N THR A 107 -22.85 18.63 19.87
CA THR A 107 -23.31 18.68 21.26
C THR A 107 -24.82 18.69 21.30
N LEU A 108 -25.41 17.61 21.79
CA LEU A 108 -26.85 17.46 21.96
C LEU A 108 -27.22 17.75 23.43
N PRO A 109 -28.07 18.76 23.70
CA PRO A 109 -28.48 19.06 25.07
C PRO A 109 -29.32 17.92 25.66
N CYS A 110 -29.17 17.67 26.97
CA CYS A 110 -29.84 16.61 27.72
C CYS A 110 -30.24 17.17 29.10
N GLY A 111 -31.27 18.01 29.16
CA GLY A 111 -31.62 18.72 30.39
C GLY A 111 -30.48 19.59 30.91
N GLU A 112 -29.92 19.25 32.09
CA GLU A 112 -28.75 19.97 32.65
C GLU A 112 -27.40 19.51 32.08
N GLY A 113 -27.38 18.40 31.29
CA GLY A 113 -26.17 17.82 30.71
C GLY A 113 -26.13 17.92 29.20
N SER A 114 -25.16 17.24 28.59
CA SER A 114 -25.09 17.12 27.12
C SER A 114 -24.51 15.77 26.69
N LEU A 115 -25.01 15.23 25.58
CA LEU A 115 -24.40 14.10 24.88
C LEU A 115 -23.52 14.65 23.76
N THR A 116 -22.23 14.43 23.88
CA THR A 116 -21.28 14.86 22.83
C THR A 116 -20.98 13.68 21.90
N LEU A 117 -21.25 13.89 20.62
CA LEU A 117 -20.83 13.02 19.54
C LEU A 117 -19.59 13.61 18.89
N GLU A 118 -18.62 12.78 18.51
CA GLU A 118 -17.50 13.24 17.70
C GLU A 118 -17.46 12.48 16.36
N ALA A 119 -17.02 13.15 15.31
CA ALA A 119 -16.82 12.54 14.01
C ALA A 119 -15.83 11.38 14.09
N ARG A 120 -16.02 10.35 13.29
CA ARG A 120 -15.07 9.21 13.20
C ARG A 120 -13.71 9.62 12.62
N SER A 121 -13.66 10.71 11.90
CA SER A 121 -12.49 11.18 11.19
C SER A 121 -12.15 12.61 11.61
N PRO A 122 -10.87 12.93 11.84
CA PRO A 122 -10.44 14.31 12.00
C PRO A 122 -10.60 15.06 10.68
N GLY A 123 -10.88 16.36 10.73
CA GLY A 123 -10.94 17.21 9.58
C GLY A 123 -11.82 18.45 9.78
N SER A 124 -11.35 19.58 9.22
CA SER A 124 -12.05 20.86 9.29
C SER A 124 -13.29 20.93 8.38
N ARG A 125 -13.44 19.99 7.45
CA ARG A 125 -14.54 19.95 6.47
C ARG A 125 -15.47 18.75 6.67
N GLU A 126 -15.43 18.11 7.83
CA GLU A 126 -16.40 17.10 8.19
C GLU A 126 -17.67 17.79 8.69
N SER A 127 -18.56 18.13 7.77
CA SER A 127 -19.84 18.80 8.08
C SER A 127 -20.87 17.75 8.44
N LEU A 128 -21.11 17.56 9.72
CA LEU A 128 -22.10 16.64 10.26
C LEU A 128 -23.25 17.42 10.89
N ARG A 129 -24.43 16.80 10.92
CA ARG A 129 -25.55 17.28 11.70
C ARG A 129 -26.34 16.12 12.29
N ALA A 130 -26.95 16.33 13.43
CA ALA A 130 -27.76 15.33 14.12
C ALA A 130 -29.14 15.85 14.45
N SER A 131 -30.12 14.96 14.39
CA SER A 131 -31.46 15.24 14.89
C SER A 131 -31.89 14.16 15.87
N VAL A 132 -32.66 14.57 16.87
CA VAL A 132 -33.24 13.71 17.90
C VAL A 132 -34.74 13.82 17.88
N ASP A 133 -35.42 12.68 17.85
CA ASP A 133 -36.87 12.58 18.00
C ASP A 133 -37.23 11.43 18.96
N TYR A 134 -38.54 11.39 19.34
CA TYR A 134 -39.08 10.35 20.21
C TYR A 134 -40.26 9.62 19.52
N ASP A 135 -40.24 9.58 18.20
CA ASP A 135 -41.33 8.96 17.45
C ASP A 135 -41.37 7.44 17.71
N ASN A 136 -42.57 6.94 17.97
CA ASN A 136 -42.79 5.54 18.36
C ASN A 136 -42.06 5.09 19.65
N ILE A 137 -41.78 6.01 20.57
CA ILE A 137 -41.25 5.74 21.91
C ILE A 137 -42.38 5.99 22.90
N GLY A 138 -42.62 5.01 23.79
CA GLY A 138 -43.69 5.09 24.80
C GLY A 138 -43.40 6.15 25.88
N ALA A 139 -44.47 6.74 26.45
CA ALA A 139 -44.34 7.75 27.48
C ALA A 139 -43.58 7.29 28.75
N ASN A 140 -43.49 5.96 28.98
CA ASN A 140 -42.77 5.38 30.10
C ASN A 140 -41.32 4.99 29.77
N GLU A 141 -40.82 5.30 28.57
CA GLU A 141 -39.45 4.99 28.08
C GLU A 141 -38.63 6.29 28.02
N ASP A 142 -38.45 6.94 29.19
CA ASP A 142 -37.80 8.25 29.30
C ASP A 142 -36.27 8.21 29.05
N ASP A 143 -35.69 7.00 28.98
CA ASP A 143 -34.29 6.77 28.65
C ASP A 143 -34.03 6.61 27.16
N ARG A 144 -35.11 6.54 26.32
CA ARG A 144 -34.99 6.20 24.92
C ARG A 144 -35.20 7.40 23.99
N PHE A 145 -34.48 7.36 22.86
CA PHE A 145 -34.56 8.36 21.80
C PHE A 145 -34.17 7.76 20.43
N ASN A 146 -34.57 8.41 19.36
CA ASN A 146 -34.07 8.14 18.03
C ASN A 146 -33.04 9.21 17.67
N LEU A 147 -32.00 8.79 16.94
CA LEU A 147 -30.92 9.65 16.46
C LEU A 147 -30.76 9.47 14.94
N VAL A 148 -30.81 10.57 14.22
CA VAL A 148 -30.43 10.64 12.81
C VAL A 148 -29.14 11.46 12.71
N VAL A 149 -28.11 10.89 12.12
CA VAL A 149 -26.86 11.59 11.83
C VAL A 149 -26.72 11.71 10.32
N GLN A 150 -26.42 12.89 9.84
CA GLN A 150 -26.23 13.18 8.43
C GLN A 150 -24.88 13.83 8.20
N ARG A 151 -24.23 13.42 7.11
CA ARG A 151 -23.13 14.16 6.51
C ARG A 151 -23.70 15.03 5.41
N VAL A 152 -23.41 16.31 5.47
CA VAL A 152 -23.83 17.29 4.47
C VAL A 152 -22.60 17.84 3.74
N ARG A 153 -22.81 18.33 2.51
CA ARG A 153 -21.71 18.83 1.69
C ARG A 153 -20.95 19.98 2.33
N THR A 154 -21.66 20.89 2.94
CA THR A 154 -21.14 22.03 3.72
C THR A 154 -22.11 22.33 4.84
N ALA A 155 -21.64 22.97 5.91
CA ALA A 155 -22.52 23.42 7.00
C ALA A 155 -23.68 24.25 6.44
N GLY A 156 -24.90 23.96 6.90
CA GLY A 156 -26.12 24.58 6.41
C GLY A 156 -26.65 24.13 5.04
N SER A 157 -25.95 23.18 4.37
CA SER A 157 -26.43 22.62 3.09
C SER A 157 -27.55 21.61 3.31
N GLU A 158 -28.52 21.62 2.41
CA GLU A 158 -29.55 20.55 2.37
C GLU A 158 -29.12 19.31 1.60
N HIS A 159 -27.93 19.35 0.95
CA HIS A 159 -27.43 18.22 0.20
C HIS A 159 -26.80 17.20 1.14
N ILE A 160 -27.51 16.09 1.35
CA ILE A 160 -27.09 14.97 2.18
C ILE A 160 -26.17 14.07 1.35
N GLU A 161 -24.95 13.82 1.82
CA GLU A 161 -23.99 12.89 1.21
C GLU A 161 -24.05 11.49 1.83
N ASP A 162 -24.41 11.43 3.13
CA ASP A 162 -24.52 10.16 3.86
C ASP A 162 -25.47 10.33 5.05
N GLN A 163 -26.16 9.27 5.45
CA GLN A 163 -27.12 9.30 6.54
C GLN A 163 -27.17 7.97 7.29
N GLU A 164 -27.17 8.06 8.60
CA GLU A 164 -27.38 6.93 9.51
C GLU A 164 -28.57 7.20 10.42
N ILE A 165 -29.41 6.18 10.64
CA ILE A 165 -30.62 6.27 11.47
C ILE A 165 -30.53 5.20 12.56
N PHE A 166 -30.50 5.65 13.80
CA PHE A 166 -30.49 4.81 14.97
C PHE A 166 -31.82 4.97 15.73
N ARG A 167 -32.58 3.89 15.83
CA ARG A 167 -33.88 3.91 16.51
C ARG A 167 -33.77 3.31 17.90
N ARG A 168 -34.55 3.90 18.84
CA ARG A 168 -34.71 3.41 20.21
C ARG A 168 -33.36 3.21 20.95
N LEU A 169 -32.43 4.16 20.79
CA LEU A 169 -31.20 4.21 21.58
C LEU A 169 -31.56 4.47 23.04
N SER A 170 -30.74 3.97 23.96
CA SER A 170 -30.89 4.22 25.39
C SER A 170 -29.62 4.86 25.96
N VAL A 171 -29.79 5.75 26.92
CA VAL A 171 -28.67 6.32 27.69
C VAL A 171 -28.25 5.44 28.86
N VAL A 172 -29.04 4.43 29.20
CA VAL A 172 -28.80 3.54 30.35
C VAL A 172 -27.74 2.49 30.01
N PRO A 173 -26.62 2.43 30.78
CA PRO A 173 -25.60 1.40 30.58
C PRO A 173 -26.19 -0.01 30.77
N GLY A 174 -25.81 -0.95 29.92
CA GLY A 174 -26.30 -2.32 29.93
C GLY A 174 -27.61 -2.57 29.18
N SER A 175 -28.26 -1.51 28.66
CA SER A 175 -29.38 -1.65 27.72
C SER A 175 -28.90 -2.29 26.42
N THR A 176 -29.76 -3.13 25.80
CA THR A 176 -29.48 -3.76 24.49
C THR A 176 -29.20 -2.76 23.37
N ARG A 177 -29.71 -1.52 23.52
CA ARG A 177 -29.54 -0.41 22.58
C ARG A 177 -28.79 0.77 23.20
N TYR A 178 -27.86 0.48 24.12
CA TYR A 178 -27.02 1.51 24.73
C TYR A 178 -26.28 2.32 23.66
N VAL A 179 -26.39 3.64 23.74
CA VAL A 179 -25.93 4.56 22.68
C VAL A 179 -24.44 4.36 22.33
N VAL A 180 -23.58 4.13 23.32
CA VAL A 180 -22.15 3.90 23.08
C VAL A 180 -21.92 2.64 22.27
N ALA A 181 -22.60 1.54 22.61
CA ALA A 181 -22.46 0.26 21.91
C ALA A 181 -23.08 0.34 20.51
N ALA A 182 -24.25 0.95 20.37
CA ALA A 182 -24.92 1.10 19.08
C ALA A 182 -24.11 1.99 18.09
N LEU A 183 -23.49 3.07 18.57
CA LEU A 183 -22.67 3.94 17.73
C LEU A 183 -21.27 3.39 17.44
N GLN A 184 -20.89 2.21 17.98
CA GLN A 184 -19.67 1.52 17.51
C GLN A 184 -19.78 1.09 16.04
N GLU A 185 -20.98 0.79 15.58
CA GLU A 185 -21.26 0.42 14.18
C GLU A 185 -21.33 1.64 13.23
N SER A 186 -21.49 2.85 13.78
CA SER A 186 -21.54 4.09 13.00
C SER A 186 -20.24 4.32 12.25
N THR A 187 -20.36 4.77 11.01
CA THR A 187 -19.24 5.23 10.16
C THR A 187 -19.03 6.74 10.28
N LEU A 188 -20.01 7.46 10.81
CA LEU A 188 -20.03 8.92 10.88
C LEU A 188 -19.56 9.43 12.24
N VAL A 189 -20.09 8.89 13.35
CA VAL A 189 -19.87 9.43 14.69
C VAL A 189 -19.58 8.35 15.72
N ARG A 190 -19.07 8.77 16.86
CA ARG A 190 -18.99 7.99 18.10
C ARG A 190 -19.30 8.89 19.30
N VAL A 191 -19.62 8.30 20.44
CA VAL A 191 -19.80 9.05 21.67
C VAL A 191 -18.45 9.50 22.21
N ARG A 192 -18.35 10.76 22.62
CA ARG A 192 -17.19 11.35 23.29
C ARG A 192 -17.53 11.66 24.75
N GLY A 193 -16.73 11.13 25.67
CA GLY A 193 -16.91 11.38 27.09
C GLY A 193 -18.02 10.55 27.74
N ALA A 194 -18.55 11.03 28.86
CA ALA A 194 -19.59 10.37 29.62
C ALA A 194 -20.97 10.55 28.97
N VAL A 195 -21.80 9.53 29.04
CA VAL A 195 -23.20 9.61 28.63
C VAL A 195 -24.00 10.21 29.79
N PRO A 196 -24.83 11.25 29.54
CA PRO A 196 -25.68 11.82 30.56
C PRO A 196 -26.78 10.83 31.00
N GLU A 197 -27.33 11.03 32.20
CA GLU A 197 -28.42 10.20 32.73
C GLU A 197 -29.75 10.43 32.01
N GLN A 198 -29.93 11.66 31.49
CA GLN A 198 -31.12 12.03 30.72
C GLN A 198 -30.86 11.87 29.23
N ARG A 199 -31.89 11.43 28.49
CA ARG A 199 -31.84 11.36 27.02
C ARG A 199 -31.68 12.75 26.40
N PRO A 200 -31.09 12.88 25.18
CA PRO A 200 -31.00 14.14 24.47
C PRO A 200 -32.39 14.74 24.18
N ASP A 201 -32.50 16.06 24.30
CA ASP A 201 -33.72 16.80 24.01
C ASP A 201 -34.08 16.68 22.53
N ARG A 202 -35.41 16.74 22.23
CA ARG A 202 -35.85 16.77 20.84
C ARG A 202 -35.30 17.98 20.13
N THR A 203 -34.76 17.76 18.92
CA THR A 203 -34.37 18.86 18.06
C THR A 203 -35.55 19.32 17.24
N HIS A 204 -35.84 20.64 17.24
CA HIS A 204 -36.92 21.27 16.50
C HIS A 204 -36.38 22.39 15.63
N ARG A 205 -37.09 22.71 14.53
CA ARG A 205 -36.84 23.97 13.84
C ARG A 205 -37.28 25.14 14.73
N PRO A 206 -36.50 26.22 14.81
CA PRO A 206 -36.90 27.39 15.55
C PRO A 206 -38.29 27.87 15.12
N GLY A 207 -39.25 27.95 16.08
CA GLY A 207 -40.61 28.41 15.84
C GLY A 207 -41.63 27.33 15.42
N GLU A 208 -41.21 26.08 15.13
CA GLU A 208 -42.10 25.00 14.71
C GLU A 208 -41.98 23.77 15.66
N ARG A 209 -43.03 23.46 16.40
CA ARG A 209 -43.02 22.36 17.40
C ARG A 209 -42.97 20.94 16.80
N HIS A 210 -43.23 20.77 15.52
CA HIS A 210 -43.36 19.48 14.84
C HIS A 210 -42.38 19.29 13.66
N ALA A 211 -41.59 20.31 13.30
CA ALA A 211 -40.64 20.19 12.22
C ALA A 211 -39.28 19.66 12.73
N ILE A 212 -38.71 18.73 12.02
CA ILE A 212 -37.37 18.17 12.31
C ILE A 212 -36.35 19.30 12.26
N GLY A 213 -35.69 19.54 13.38
CA GLY A 213 -34.50 20.39 13.46
C GLY A 213 -33.23 19.53 13.43
N TYR A 214 -32.14 20.16 13.09
CA TYR A 214 -30.80 19.56 13.16
C TYR A 214 -29.88 20.44 13.98
N VAL A 215 -29.01 19.80 14.73
CA VAL A 215 -27.87 20.43 15.40
C VAL A 215 -26.64 20.17 14.53
N ASP A 216 -26.06 21.22 14.00
CA ASP A 216 -24.84 21.14 13.19
C ASP A 216 -23.62 20.86 14.08
N SER A 217 -22.57 20.28 13.49
CA SER A 217 -21.29 20.08 14.16
C SER A 217 -20.62 21.41 14.47
N ASN A 218 -19.93 21.43 15.61
CA ASN A 218 -19.09 22.56 16.01
C ASN A 218 -17.93 22.72 15.01
N PRO A 219 -17.42 23.95 14.80
CA PRO A 219 -16.28 24.22 13.93
C PRO A 219 -14.93 23.91 14.62
N ASP A 220 -14.89 22.83 15.40
CA ASP A 220 -13.71 22.38 16.19
C ASP A 220 -12.92 21.28 15.50
N GLY A 221 -13.35 20.84 14.33
CA GLY A 221 -12.63 19.89 13.49
C GLY A 221 -11.34 20.53 12.91
N ASP A 222 -10.24 19.79 12.94
CA ASP A 222 -8.95 20.22 12.43
C ASP A 222 -8.30 19.18 11.54
N ASP A 223 -7.72 19.63 10.42
CA ASP A 223 -7.06 18.77 9.43
C ASP A 223 -5.67 18.28 9.87
N GLY A 224 -5.12 18.83 10.96
CA GLY A 224 -3.78 18.56 11.46
C GLY A 224 -2.68 19.25 10.65
N GLU A 225 -1.47 19.10 11.15
CA GLU A 225 -0.25 19.66 10.58
C GLU A 225 0.13 18.99 9.25
N PRO A 226 0.97 19.62 8.43
CA PRO A 226 1.54 19.01 7.25
C PRO A 226 2.24 17.70 7.58
N LEU A 227 2.05 16.69 6.71
CA LEU A 227 2.68 15.38 6.90
C LEU A 227 4.20 15.48 6.80
N THR A 228 4.85 14.70 7.64
CA THR A 228 6.27 14.39 7.57
C THR A 228 6.48 12.95 7.04
N ASP A 229 7.71 12.60 6.68
CA ASP A 229 8.06 11.24 6.32
C ASP A 229 7.74 10.24 7.43
N TYR A 230 7.90 10.65 8.71
CA TYR A 230 7.60 9.81 9.88
C TYR A 230 6.12 9.44 9.97
N ASP A 231 5.24 10.36 9.61
CA ASP A 231 3.80 10.11 9.60
C ASP A 231 3.42 9.11 8.51
N LEU A 232 4.05 9.23 7.33
CA LEU A 232 3.87 8.29 6.22
C LEU A 232 4.42 6.90 6.56
N ILE A 233 5.59 6.82 7.19
CA ILE A 233 6.17 5.57 7.65
C ILE A 233 5.28 4.92 8.71
N GLY A 234 4.88 5.70 9.71
CA GLY A 234 4.10 5.19 10.84
C GLY A 234 4.86 4.23 11.74
N THR A 235 4.14 3.40 12.51
CA THR A 235 4.74 2.44 13.43
C THR A 235 4.11 1.04 13.30
N PRO A 236 4.92 -0.04 13.39
CA PRO A 236 4.40 -1.41 13.35
C PRO A 236 3.43 -1.72 14.50
N ALA A 237 3.74 -1.22 15.72
CA ALA A 237 2.96 -1.48 16.92
C ALA A 237 1.52 -0.92 16.82
N ARG A 238 1.36 0.26 16.20
CA ARG A 238 0.06 0.89 15.99
C ARG A 238 -0.57 0.53 14.65
N ARG A 239 0.12 -0.22 13.80
CA ARG A 239 -0.28 -0.51 12.41
C ARG A 239 -0.65 0.77 11.66
N SER A 240 0.15 1.84 11.85
CA SER A 240 -0.08 3.15 11.25
C SER A 240 0.80 3.38 10.03
N GLY A 241 0.41 4.34 9.18
CA GLY A 241 1.15 4.68 7.97
C GLY A 241 1.29 3.49 7.03
N LEU A 242 2.50 3.29 6.50
CA LEU A 242 2.85 2.15 5.64
C LEU A 242 2.53 0.79 6.28
N PHE A 243 2.71 0.66 7.60
CA PHE A 243 2.49 -0.61 8.30
C PHE A 243 1.01 -1.01 8.40
N ALA A 244 0.07 -0.10 8.12
CA ALA A 244 -1.34 -0.43 7.99
C ALA A 244 -1.58 -1.41 6.82
N LEU A 245 -0.77 -1.34 5.76
CA LEU A 245 -0.87 -2.22 4.59
C LEU A 245 -0.60 -3.70 4.88
N ARG A 246 0.01 -4.04 6.02
CA ARG A 246 0.22 -5.44 6.44
C ARG A 246 -1.07 -6.22 6.68
N THR A 247 -2.20 -5.52 6.82
CA THR A 247 -3.52 -6.13 6.97
C THR A 247 -4.22 -6.39 5.63
N VAL A 248 -3.56 -6.03 4.52
CA VAL A 248 -4.11 -6.17 3.16
C VAL A 248 -3.29 -7.19 2.39
N ASP A 249 -3.97 -8.19 1.87
CA ASP A 249 -3.31 -9.27 1.15
C ASP A 249 -3.04 -8.97 -0.34
N ASP A 250 -3.80 -8.10 -0.97
CA ASP A 250 -3.86 -7.96 -2.43
C ASP A 250 -3.23 -6.66 -2.93
N VAL A 251 -2.02 -6.34 -2.51
CA VAL A 251 -1.28 -5.17 -2.99
C VAL A 251 -0.25 -5.59 -4.03
N SER A 252 -0.36 -5.05 -5.25
CA SER A 252 0.56 -5.31 -6.36
C SER A 252 1.56 -4.17 -6.56
N PHE A 253 1.09 -2.94 -6.34
CA PHE A 253 1.86 -1.71 -6.42
C PHE A 253 1.68 -0.88 -5.16
N LEU A 254 2.71 -0.19 -4.75
CA LEU A 254 2.68 0.85 -3.74
C LEU A 254 3.17 2.15 -4.35
N ASN A 255 2.39 3.21 -4.25
CA ASN A 255 2.83 4.56 -4.52
C ASN A 255 2.66 5.40 -3.25
N LEU A 256 3.72 6.12 -2.88
CA LEU A 256 3.67 7.16 -1.87
C LEU A 256 3.74 8.50 -2.57
N PRO A 257 2.61 9.17 -2.79
CA PRO A 257 2.63 10.52 -3.31
C PRO A 257 3.38 11.46 -2.36
N PRO A 258 3.98 12.53 -2.85
CA PRO A 258 4.62 13.53 -2.01
C PRO A 258 3.72 13.99 -0.85
N PRO A 259 4.26 14.30 0.34
CA PRO A 259 3.46 14.71 1.50
C PRO A 259 2.71 16.03 1.28
N ALA A 260 3.27 16.92 0.44
CA ALA A 260 2.67 18.18 0.00
C ALA A 260 3.10 18.50 -1.44
N ARG A 261 2.45 19.46 -2.08
CA ARG A 261 2.76 19.84 -3.47
C ARG A 261 4.15 20.45 -3.65
N ASP A 262 4.65 21.11 -2.62
CA ASP A 262 5.94 21.83 -2.54
C ASP A 262 7.04 21.03 -1.83
N ARG A 263 6.73 19.81 -1.42
CA ARG A 263 7.66 18.95 -0.69
C ARG A 263 7.72 17.57 -1.33
N ASP A 264 8.88 17.16 -1.77
CA ASP A 264 9.12 15.80 -2.24
C ASP A 264 9.29 14.81 -1.07
N LEU A 265 9.18 13.53 -1.37
CA LEU A 265 9.35 12.46 -0.39
C LEU A 265 10.82 12.30 -0.01
N GLY A 266 11.10 12.18 1.28
CA GLY A 266 12.45 11.98 1.76
C GLY A 266 12.96 10.53 1.59
N PRO A 267 14.29 10.32 1.64
CA PRO A 267 14.91 9.01 1.45
C PRO A 267 14.50 7.99 2.52
N GLY A 268 14.22 8.43 3.75
CA GLY A 268 13.77 7.55 4.83
C GLY A 268 12.44 6.86 4.53
N ALA A 269 11.48 7.60 3.98
CA ALA A 269 10.19 7.06 3.59
C ALA A 269 10.31 6.08 2.41
N LEU A 270 11.19 6.36 1.43
CA LEU A 270 11.46 5.47 0.30
C LEU A 270 12.08 4.13 0.74
N VAL A 271 13.03 4.16 1.67
CA VAL A 271 13.65 2.95 2.25
C VAL A 271 12.60 2.13 3.01
N ALA A 272 11.77 2.77 3.83
CA ALA A 272 10.70 2.10 4.55
C ALA A 272 9.67 1.48 3.60
N ALA A 273 9.26 2.22 2.56
CA ALA A 273 8.35 1.74 1.52
C ALA A 273 8.93 0.54 0.76
N SER A 274 10.21 0.59 0.39
CA SER A 274 10.91 -0.53 -0.26
C SER A 274 10.93 -1.79 0.61
N ARG A 275 11.05 -1.63 1.93
CA ARG A 275 10.97 -2.74 2.88
C ARG A 275 9.56 -3.33 2.94
N VAL A 276 8.54 -2.48 3.09
CA VAL A 276 7.13 -2.93 3.12
C VAL A 276 6.75 -3.61 1.80
N CYS A 277 7.19 -3.08 0.66
CA CYS A 277 6.99 -3.74 -0.64
C CYS A 277 7.60 -5.14 -0.71
N ARG A 278 8.79 -5.34 -0.12
CA ARG A 278 9.41 -6.68 -0.03
C ARG A 278 8.59 -7.63 0.84
N GLU A 279 8.07 -7.14 1.97
CA GLU A 279 7.21 -7.93 2.85
C GLU A 279 5.87 -8.31 2.18
N LEU A 280 5.27 -7.40 1.40
CA LEU A 280 4.01 -7.62 0.70
C LEU A 280 4.15 -8.35 -0.65
N GLY A 281 5.36 -8.48 -1.19
CA GLY A 281 5.57 -8.96 -2.56
C GLY A 281 5.12 -7.96 -3.62
N ALA A 282 5.06 -6.66 -3.31
CA ALA A 282 4.61 -5.58 -4.18
C ALA A 282 5.75 -4.83 -4.85
N MET A 283 5.45 -4.08 -5.90
CA MET A 283 6.37 -3.15 -6.57
C MET A 283 6.18 -1.73 -6.04
N LEU A 284 7.27 -1.06 -5.67
CA LEU A 284 7.26 0.36 -5.30
C LEU A 284 7.33 1.23 -6.56
N ILE A 285 6.39 2.15 -6.73
CA ILE A 285 6.42 3.18 -7.76
C ILE A 285 6.92 4.47 -7.10
N VAL A 286 8.09 4.92 -7.53
CA VAL A 286 8.77 6.10 -6.98
C VAL A 286 8.51 7.29 -7.89
N ASP A 287 8.01 8.36 -7.29
CA ASP A 287 7.80 9.63 -7.99
C ASP A 287 9.13 10.37 -8.18
N PRO A 288 9.39 10.94 -9.37
CA PRO A 288 10.57 11.76 -9.57
C PRO A 288 10.46 13.07 -8.76
N PRO A 289 11.53 13.49 -8.06
CA PRO A 289 11.56 14.77 -7.36
C PRO A 289 11.22 15.95 -8.27
N SER A 290 10.64 17.00 -7.68
CA SER A 290 10.17 18.18 -8.43
C SER A 290 11.31 18.96 -9.08
N ALA A 291 12.51 18.88 -8.51
CA ALA A 291 13.70 19.52 -9.02
C ALA A 291 14.28 18.88 -10.29
N TRP A 292 13.80 17.68 -10.67
CA TRP A 292 14.30 17.00 -11.88
C TRP A 292 13.60 17.54 -13.13
N THR A 293 14.17 18.56 -13.72
CA THR A 293 13.61 19.30 -14.86
C THR A 293 14.23 18.93 -16.20
N SER A 294 15.21 18.01 -16.23
CA SER A 294 15.88 17.53 -17.44
C SER A 294 16.33 16.08 -17.30
N CYS A 295 16.63 15.43 -18.44
CA CYS A 295 17.19 14.08 -18.47
C CYS A 295 18.45 13.97 -17.61
N ASP A 296 19.38 14.93 -17.72
CA ASP A 296 20.64 14.93 -16.97
C ASP A 296 20.42 15.13 -15.46
N ALA A 297 19.45 15.97 -15.07
CA ALA A 297 19.07 16.14 -13.67
C ALA A 297 18.47 14.85 -13.10
N ALA A 298 17.65 14.14 -13.87
CA ALA A 298 17.05 12.88 -13.45
C ALA A 298 18.13 11.79 -13.24
N ILE A 299 19.09 11.68 -14.15
CA ILE A 299 20.18 10.69 -14.04
C ILE A 299 21.07 10.99 -12.83
N ARG A 300 21.50 12.24 -12.66
CA ARG A 300 22.32 12.64 -11.49
C ARG A 300 21.56 12.42 -10.17
N GLY A 301 20.32 12.89 -10.12
CA GLY A 301 19.50 12.77 -8.91
C GLY A 301 19.19 11.33 -8.54
N LEU A 302 19.05 10.40 -9.50
CA LEU A 302 18.91 8.98 -9.20
C LEU A 302 20.19 8.41 -8.54
N HIS A 303 21.37 8.84 -8.99
CA HIS A 303 22.64 8.44 -8.36
C HIS A 303 22.75 8.99 -6.92
N GLU A 304 22.31 10.22 -6.69
CA GLU A 304 22.30 10.84 -5.35
C GLU A 304 21.29 10.17 -4.41
N LEU A 305 20.16 9.72 -4.94
CA LEU A 305 19.12 9.02 -4.17
C LEU A 305 19.60 7.63 -3.68
N ASP A 306 20.59 7.03 -4.33
CA ASP A 306 21.16 5.69 -4.06
C ASP A 306 20.13 4.58 -3.80
N LEU A 307 18.97 4.69 -4.43
CA LEU A 307 17.89 3.72 -4.33
C LEU A 307 18.05 2.64 -5.39
N GLN A 308 18.72 1.55 -5.04
CA GLN A 308 18.88 0.39 -5.91
C GLN A 308 17.96 -0.74 -5.45
N SER A 309 16.88 -0.96 -6.18
CA SER A 309 15.89 -1.99 -5.83
C SER A 309 15.32 -2.65 -7.08
N ASP A 310 15.28 -3.97 -7.09
CA ASP A 310 14.61 -4.78 -8.10
C ASP A 310 13.07 -4.80 -7.91
N GLN A 311 12.58 -4.29 -6.77
CA GLN A 311 11.15 -4.11 -6.49
C GLN A 311 10.72 -2.64 -6.51
N ALA A 312 11.52 -1.77 -7.10
CA ALA A 312 11.14 -0.38 -7.31
C ALA A 312 11.27 0.00 -8.78
N LEU A 313 10.40 0.87 -9.24
CA LEU A 313 10.45 1.49 -10.56
C LEU A 313 10.20 3.00 -10.44
N MET A 314 10.74 3.72 -11.40
CA MET A 314 10.55 5.17 -11.55
C MET A 314 10.29 5.49 -13.01
N ALA A 315 9.40 6.43 -13.26
CA ALA A 315 9.15 6.99 -14.57
C ALA A 315 9.50 8.48 -14.57
N PHE A 316 9.98 9.00 -15.71
CA PHE A 316 10.30 10.40 -15.91
C PHE A 316 9.80 10.84 -17.32
N PRO A 317 9.32 12.05 -17.45
CA PRO A 317 9.22 13.14 -16.49
C PRO A 317 7.96 13.07 -15.61
N ARG A 318 7.73 14.08 -14.76
CA ARG A 318 6.43 14.36 -14.13
C ARG A 318 5.38 14.61 -15.21
N ILE A 319 4.10 14.62 -14.82
CA ILE A 319 3.00 14.83 -15.77
C ILE A 319 2.40 16.22 -15.62
N LEU A 320 1.92 16.74 -16.75
CA LEU A 320 1.12 17.94 -16.84
C LEU A 320 -0.34 17.54 -17.01
N ALA A 321 -1.19 17.93 -16.07
CA ALA A 321 -2.61 17.65 -16.06
C ALA A 321 -3.42 18.89 -15.65
N TYR A 322 -4.70 18.92 -16.02
CA TYR A 322 -5.58 20.01 -15.63
C TYR A 322 -6.04 19.87 -14.18
N ASP A 323 -5.69 20.87 -13.35
CA ASP A 323 -6.18 20.95 -11.97
C ASP A 323 -7.59 21.57 -11.96
N ARG A 324 -8.60 20.75 -11.71
CA ARG A 324 -10.01 21.22 -11.70
C ARG A 324 -10.30 22.21 -10.57
N LEU A 325 -9.54 22.15 -9.46
CA LEU A 325 -9.72 23.07 -8.34
C LEU A 325 -9.07 24.44 -8.58
N ARG A 326 -8.00 24.48 -9.40
CA ARG A 326 -7.28 25.72 -9.74
C ARG A 326 -7.62 26.27 -11.13
N GLY A 327 -8.34 25.49 -11.95
CA GLY A 327 -8.76 25.89 -13.29
C GLY A 327 -7.61 26.07 -14.28
N ARG A 328 -6.47 25.39 -14.09
CA ARG A 328 -5.29 25.51 -14.93
C ARG A 328 -4.48 24.21 -14.99
N TYR A 329 -3.61 24.13 -16.01
CA TYR A 329 -2.66 23.02 -16.08
C TYR A 329 -1.54 23.20 -15.07
N GLU A 330 -1.25 22.11 -14.33
CA GLU A 330 -0.18 22.06 -13.32
C GLU A 330 0.62 20.77 -13.45
N THR A 331 1.85 20.81 -12.93
CA THR A 331 2.72 19.64 -12.89
C THR A 331 2.47 18.82 -11.64
N PHE A 332 2.24 17.51 -11.84
CA PHE A 332 2.01 16.54 -10.76
C PHE A 332 3.07 15.45 -10.78
N ALA A 333 3.23 14.78 -9.65
CA ALA A 333 3.90 13.48 -9.56
C ALA A 333 3.21 12.47 -10.50
N ASN A 334 3.93 11.50 -11.02
CA ASN A 334 3.43 10.61 -12.07
C ASN A 334 3.07 9.20 -11.58
N GLY A 335 3.37 8.85 -10.33
CA GLY A 335 3.24 7.49 -9.81
C GLY A 335 1.82 6.93 -9.92
N GLY A 336 0.80 7.76 -9.67
CA GLY A 336 -0.58 7.37 -9.86
C GLY A 336 -0.90 7.00 -11.31
N ALA A 337 -0.48 7.83 -12.26
CA ALA A 337 -0.66 7.57 -13.69
C ALA A 337 0.09 6.31 -14.15
N VAL A 338 1.34 6.15 -13.71
CA VAL A 338 2.16 4.95 -13.99
C VAL A 338 1.49 3.69 -13.47
N ALA A 339 1.01 3.71 -12.22
CA ALA A 339 0.25 2.60 -11.64
C ALA A 339 -0.99 2.26 -12.46
N GLY A 340 -1.73 3.29 -12.93
CA GLY A 340 -2.91 3.12 -13.77
C GLY A 340 -2.60 2.50 -15.12
N VAL A 341 -1.51 2.92 -15.78
CA VAL A 341 -1.04 2.34 -17.04
C VAL A 341 -0.67 0.86 -16.86
N LEU A 342 0.11 0.54 -15.83
CA LEU A 342 0.52 -0.85 -15.54
C LEU A 342 -0.69 -1.73 -15.20
N ALA A 343 -1.62 -1.23 -14.39
CA ALA A 343 -2.85 -1.95 -14.05
C ALA A 343 -3.71 -2.22 -15.29
N ARG A 344 -3.86 -1.23 -16.18
CA ARG A 344 -4.56 -1.39 -17.46
C ARG A 344 -3.91 -2.46 -18.35
N GLN A 345 -2.58 -2.46 -18.43
CA GLN A 345 -1.85 -3.46 -19.21
C GLN A 345 -2.11 -4.87 -18.69
N ASP A 346 -2.12 -5.06 -17.37
CA ASP A 346 -2.39 -6.35 -16.74
C ASP A 346 -3.82 -6.86 -16.93
N GLU A 347 -4.78 -5.95 -17.02
CA GLU A 347 -6.18 -6.28 -17.33
C GLU A 347 -6.37 -6.75 -18.78
N MET A 348 -5.61 -6.15 -19.69
CA MET A 348 -5.68 -6.49 -21.12
C MET A 348 -4.93 -7.80 -21.43
N ARG A 349 -3.89 -8.10 -20.69
CA ARG A 349 -3.02 -9.27 -20.89
C ARG A 349 -2.26 -9.60 -19.60
N SER A 350 -1.78 -10.83 -19.54
CA SER A 350 -0.99 -11.25 -18.39
C SER A 350 0.34 -10.48 -18.27
N PRO A 351 0.81 -10.14 -17.05
CA PRO A 351 2.05 -9.35 -16.83
C PRO A 351 3.32 -9.92 -17.46
N TRP A 352 3.30 -11.21 -17.82
CA TRP A 352 4.45 -11.90 -18.44
C TRP A 352 4.40 -11.98 -19.96
N GLN A 353 3.28 -11.65 -20.56
CA GLN A 353 3.15 -11.66 -22.02
C GLN A 353 3.71 -10.35 -22.58
N PRO A 354 4.88 -10.38 -23.25
CA PRO A 354 5.38 -9.18 -23.93
C PRO A 354 4.37 -8.76 -24.99
N GLY A 355 4.08 -7.51 -25.06
CA GLY A 355 3.14 -6.99 -26.02
C GLY A 355 3.64 -5.73 -26.72
N PRO A 356 2.93 -5.28 -27.75
CA PRO A 356 3.27 -4.06 -28.44
C PRO A 356 3.24 -2.81 -27.57
N ASP A 357 2.63 -2.87 -26.36
CA ASP A 357 2.40 -1.73 -25.48
C ASP A 357 3.14 -1.84 -24.14
N ASP A 358 4.33 -2.48 -24.10
CA ASP A 358 5.17 -2.54 -22.89
C ASP A 358 5.81 -1.18 -22.53
N GLU A 359 5.22 -0.10 -23.00
CA GLU A 359 5.64 1.29 -22.77
C GLU A 359 4.66 1.97 -21.82
N LEU A 360 5.13 2.98 -21.09
CA LEU A 360 4.27 3.79 -20.23
C LEU A 360 3.55 4.86 -21.07
N LEU A 361 2.45 4.47 -21.71
CA LEU A 361 1.61 5.36 -22.51
C LEU A 361 0.45 5.90 -21.70
N LEU A 362 0.45 7.21 -21.49
CA LEU A 362 -0.63 7.92 -20.80
C LEU A 362 -1.91 7.95 -21.65
N ARG A 363 -3.06 8.00 -21.00
CA ARG A 363 -4.33 8.30 -21.67
C ARG A 363 -4.47 9.80 -21.95
N ALA A 364 -5.40 10.13 -22.84
CA ALA A 364 -5.75 11.51 -23.15
C ALA A 364 -6.12 12.30 -21.89
N GLY A 365 -5.74 13.58 -21.85
CA GLY A 365 -5.95 14.47 -20.72
C GLY A 365 -4.72 14.68 -19.84
N THR A 366 -3.76 13.76 -19.87
CA THR A 366 -2.45 13.90 -19.24
C THR A 366 -1.32 13.80 -20.26
N ARG A 367 -0.25 14.53 -20.05
CA ARG A 367 0.94 14.50 -20.91
C ARG A 367 2.22 14.61 -20.09
N PRO A 368 3.37 14.13 -20.59
CA PRO A 368 4.65 14.40 -19.96
C PRO A 368 4.88 15.90 -19.82
N ALA A 369 5.39 16.34 -18.66
CA ALA A 369 5.66 17.76 -18.42
C ALA A 369 6.82 18.30 -19.27
N ILE A 370 7.67 17.39 -19.76
CA ILE A 370 8.85 17.70 -20.59
C ILE A 370 8.84 16.75 -21.78
N GLY A 371 9.09 17.25 -22.99
CA GLY A 371 9.33 16.43 -24.17
C GLY A 371 10.72 15.79 -24.08
N LEU A 372 10.82 14.51 -24.38
CA LEU A 372 12.08 13.76 -24.43
C LEU A 372 12.40 13.35 -25.86
N SER A 373 13.61 13.62 -26.29
CA SER A 373 14.15 13.08 -27.55
C SER A 373 14.38 11.57 -27.45
N GLU A 374 14.51 10.88 -28.56
CA GLU A 374 14.80 9.44 -28.59
C GLU A 374 16.12 9.11 -27.87
N GLY A 375 17.16 9.90 -28.05
CA GLY A 375 18.44 9.76 -27.38
C GLY A 375 18.33 9.92 -25.86
N GLU A 376 17.54 10.87 -25.37
CA GLU A 376 17.30 11.06 -23.95
C GLU A 376 16.49 9.90 -23.35
N ARG A 377 15.49 9.38 -24.06
CA ARG A 377 14.74 8.18 -23.65
C ARG A 377 15.65 6.96 -23.51
N ALA A 378 16.53 6.73 -24.49
CA ALA A 378 17.49 5.63 -24.44
C ALA A 378 18.47 5.78 -23.26
N ARG A 379 18.95 7.00 -22.97
CA ARG A 379 19.83 7.31 -21.83
C ARG A 379 19.13 7.06 -20.49
N LEU A 380 17.90 7.53 -20.32
CA LEU A 380 17.10 7.29 -19.12
C LEU A 380 16.91 5.78 -18.87
N ALA A 381 16.50 5.05 -19.91
CA ALA A 381 16.30 3.60 -19.83
C ALA A 381 17.60 2.84 -19.48
N ALA A 382 18.75 3.29 -19.98
CA ALA A 382 20.06 2.71 -19.63
C ALA A 382 20.38 2.84 -18.14
N HIS A 383 19.84 3.86 -17.45
CA HIS A 383 20.01 4.08 -16.02
C HIS A 383 18.86 3.52 -15.17
N GLY A 384 17.88 2.82 -15.77
CA GLY A 384 16.75 2.23 -15.07
C GLY A 384 15.57 3.18 -14.83
N ILE A 385 15.58 4.37 -15.44
CA ILE A 385 14.47 5.32 -15.42
C ILE A 385 13.59 5.08 -16.65
N ASN A 386 12.31 4.86 -16.46
CA ASN A 386 11.37 4.58 -17.55
C ASN A 386 10.85 5.88 -18.17
N PRO A 387 11.04 6.11 -19.50
CA PRO A 387 10.49 7.29 -20.14
C PRO A 387 8.97 7.22 -20.23
N LEU A 388 8.29 8.32 -19.86
CA LEU A 388 6.85 8.45 -19.91
C LEU A 388 6.43 9.14 -21.20
N GLN A 389 5.39 8.61 -21.86
CA GLN A 389 4.93 9.10 -23.16
C GLN A 389 3.41 9.27 -23.17
N SER A 390 2.90 10.16 -24.03
CA SER A 390 1.46 10.33 -24.30
C SER A 390 1.05 9.88 -25.70
N LEU A 391 1.99 9.90 -26.62
CA LEU A 391 1.79 9.50 -28.01
C LEU A 391 2.98 8.66 -28.45
N ARG A 392 2.73 7.79 -29.41
CA ARG A 392 3.74 6.95 -30.03
C ARG A 392 3.80 7.27 -31.51
N THR A 393 4.98 7.44 -32.01
CA THR A 393 5.26 7.48 -33.44
C THR A 393 5.59 6.08 -33.96
N ALA A 394 5.19 5.74 -35.19
CA ALA A 394 5.32 4.39 -35.74
C ALA A 394 6.77 3.90 -35.80
N ASP A 395 7.73 4.81 -35.93
CA ASP A 395 9.16 4.54 -36.16
C ASP A 395 9.99 4.52 -34.87
N GLU A 396 9.39 4.73 -33.69
CA GLU A 396 10.14 4.78 -32.44
C GLU A 396 10.55 3.38 -31.94
N HIS A 397 11.81 3.25 -31.54
CA HIS A 397 12.32 2.03 -30.88
C HIS A 397 11.69 1.82 -29.53
N ARG A 398 11.21 0.61 -29.28
CA ARG A 398 10.62 0.21 -28.01
C ARG A 398 11.70 -0.03 -26.97
N LEU A 399 11.53 0.59 -25.82
CA LEU A 399 12.43 0.41 -24.69
C LEU A 399 11.72 -0.47 -23.64
N PRO A 400 12.33 -1.61 -23.25
CA PRO A 400 11.73 -2.45 -22.22
C PRO A 400 11.71 -1.72 -20.87
N LEU A 401 10.60 -1.85 -20.13
CA LEU A 401 10.47 -1.28 -18.79
C LEU A 401 11.47 -1.91 -17.83
N ARG A 402 12.06 -1.07 -16.99
CA ARG A 402 13.14 -1.45 -16.05
C ARG A 402 12.79 -1.13 -14.62
N THR A 403 13.40 -1.90 -13.71
CA THR A 403 13.44 -1.61 -12.29
C THR A 403 14.63 -0.69 -11.95
N LEU A 404 14.65 -0.14 -10.75
CA LEU A 404 15.78 0.68 -10.27
C LEU A 404 17.06 -0.12 -9.95
N ALA A 405 17.02 -1.44 -10.04
CA ALA A 405 18.24 -2.28 -10.00
C ALA A 405 19.02 -2.26 -11.32
N GLY A 406 18.49 -1.67 -12.38
CA GLY A 406 18.93 -1.79 -13.77
C GLY A 406 19.99 -0.79 -14.23
N GLY A 407 21.08 -0.55 -13.47
CA GLY A 407 22.25 0.12 -14.01
C GLY A 407 23.01 -0.77 -15.01
N ALA A 408 23.61 -0.17 -16.06
CA ALA A 408 24.38 -0.87 -17.08
C ALA A 408 25.41 -1.85 -16.46
N GLY A 409 25.31 -3.12 -16.83
CA GLY A 409 26.28 -4.16 -16.44
C GLY A 409 25.82 -5.17 -15.36
N ARG A 410 24.56 -5.11 -14.88
CA ARG A 410 24.01 -6.09 -13.92
C ARG A 410 23.10 -7.10 -14.59
N SER A 411 22.91 -8.26 -13.92
CA SER A 411 22.07 -9.39 -14.37
C SER A 411 20.75 -8.92 -14.98
N ALA A 412 20.46 -9.39 -16.18
CA ALA A 412 19.27 -8.99 -16.97
C ALA A 412 17.95 -9.28 -16.24
N ASP A 413 17.91 -10.31 -15.39
CA ASP A 413 16.68 -10.81 -14.76
C ASP A 413 16.14 -9.89 -13.67
N GLY A 414 16.98 -9.21 -12.89
CA GLY A 414 16.53 -8.24 -11.87
C GLY A 414 16.21 -6.85 -12.42
N SER A 415 16.72 -6.53 -13.62
CA SER A 415 16.59 -5.20 -14.23
C SER A 415 15.33 -5.01 -15.07
N LEU A 416 14.70 -6.10 -15.55
CA LEU A 416 13.48 -6.02 -16.37
C LEU A 416 12.23 -6.10 -15.49
N LEU A 417 11.39 -5.06 -15.58
CA LEU A 417 10.17 -4.96 -14.79
C LEU A 417 9.23 -6.16 -15.00
N THR A 418 9.04 -6.59 -16.24
CA THR A 418 8.18 -7.72 -16.61
C THR A 418 8.63 -9.01 -15.94
N LEU A 419 9.94 -9.30 -15.93
CA LEU A 419 10.50 -10.49 -15.30
C LEU A 419 10.35 -10.45 -13.79
N ARG A 420 10.60 -9.29 -13.19
CA ARG A 420 10.46 -9.11 -11.74
C ARG A 420 9.01 -9.28 -11.28
N ARG A 421 8.06 -8.66 -11.96
CA ARG A 421 6.63 -8.77 -11.66
C ARG A 421 6.12 -10.20 -11.81
N ARG A 422 6.58 -10.91 -12.83
CA ARG A 422 6.32 -12.34 -13.02
C ARG A 422 6.79 -13.16 -11.82
N SER A 423 8.02 -12.92 -11.38
CA SER A 423 8.59 -13.62 -10.21
C SER A 423 7.77 -13.36 -8.95
N LEU A 424 7.39 -12.10 -8.69
CA LEU A 424 6.57 -11.75 -7.53
C LEU A 424 5.19 -12.42 -7.56
N LEU A 425 4.55 -12.48 -8.73
CA LEU A 425 3.28 -13.16 -8.91
C LEU A 425 3.37 -14.65 -8.56
N VAL A 426 4.36 -15.35 -9.13
CA VAL A 426 4.51 -16.79 -8.90
C VAL A 426 4.87 -17.08 -7.45
N ILE A 427 5.87 -16.38 -6.92
CA ILE A 427 6.36 -16.53 -5.54
C ILE A 427 5.24 -16.24 -4.54
N GLY A 428 4.56 -15.11 -4.70
CA GLY A 428 3.49 -14.71 -3.79
C GLY A 428 2.28 -15.65 -3.85
N SER A 429 1.89 -16.13 -5.04
CA SER A 429 0.79 -17.10 -5.17
C SER A 429 1.12 -18.42 -4.50
N ILE A 430 2.33 -18.94 -4.70
CA ILE A 430 2.78 -20.19 -4.06
C ILE A 430 2.87 -19.99 -2.54
N GLU A 431 3.52 -18.93 -2.07
CA GLU A 431 3.67 -18.65 -0.65
C GLU A 431 2.33 -18.63 0.07
N ARG A 432 1.33 -17.93 -0.50
CA ARG A 432 -0.01 -17.87 0.10
C ARG A 432 -0.79 -19.16 0.00
N GLY A 433 -0.76 -19.80 -1.18
CA GLY A 433 -1.53 -21.01 -1.42
C GLY A 433 -1.02 -22.22 -0.66
N THR A 434 0.21 -22.16 -0.11
CA THR A 434 0.83 -23.28 0.62
C THR A 434 0.95 -23.04 2.13
N ARG A 435 0.43 -21.93 2.67
CA ARG A 435 0.45 -21.61 4.13
C ARG A 435 -0.24 -22.65 5.00
N TRP A 436 -1.24 -23.33 4.48
CA TRP A 436 -1.98 -24.36 5.20
C TRP A 436 -1.09 -25.51 5.72
N ALA A 437 0.05 -25.75 5.07
CA ALA A 437 0.95 -26.85 5.41
C ALA A 437 1.52 -26.78 6.85
N VAL A 438 1.52 -25.61 7.47
CA VAL A 438 1.93 -25.44 8.87
C VAL A 438 0.99 -26.12 9.86
N PHE A 439 -0.28 -26.28 9.47
CA PHE A 439 -1.31 -26.85 10.34
C PHE A 439 -1.47 -28.36 10.20
N GLU A 440 -0.74 -28.96 9.27
CA GLU A 440 -0.73 -30.42 9.08
C GLU A 440 0.57 -31.04 9.64
N ALA A 441 0.51 -32.34 9.93
CA ALA A 441 1.71 -33.09 10.35
C ALA A 441 2.78 -33.00 9.24
N GLY A 442 3.99 -32.59 9.60
CA GLY A 442 5.12 -32.43 8.66
C GLY A 442 5.67 -33.77 8.16
N ASP A 443 4.83 -34.58 7.55
CA ASP A 443 5.16 -35.90 7.01
C ASP A 443 5.32 -35.94 5.49
N ARG A 444 5.70 -37.08 4.97
CA ARG A 444 5.87 -37.28 3.52
C ARG A 444 4.59 -37.05 2.72
N SER A 445 3.42 -37.30 3.31
CA SER A 445 2.14 -37.16 2.63
C SER A 445 1.85 -35.68 2.34
N VAL A 446 2.12 -34.80 3.29
CA VAL A 446 2.01 -33.34 3.16
C VAL A 446 2.98 -32.82 2.11
N TRP A 447 4.25 -33.31 2.12
CA TRP A 447 5.23 -32.89 1.12
C TRP A 447 4.83 -33.29 -0.31
N HIS A 448 4.24 -34.47 -0.49
CA HIS A 448 3.71 -34.88 -1.79
C HIS A 448 2.50 -34.03 -2.23
N LYS A 449 1.59 -33.73 -1.32
CA LYS A 449 0.44 -32.83 -1.59
C LYS A 449 0.94 -31.45 -2.04
N LEU A 450 1.88 -30.85 -1.30
CA LEU A 450 2.48 -29.56 -1.64
C LEU A 450 3.14 -29.57 -3.01
N THR A 451 3.98 -30.59 -3.27
CA THR A 451 4.67 -30.71 -4.55
C THR A 451 3.68 -30.75 -5.71
N ARG A 452 2.64 -31.59 -5.58
CA ARG A 452 1.60 -31.73 -6.59
C ARG A 452 0.81 -30.44 -6.78
N GLN A 453 0.36 -29.82 -5.70
CA GLN A 453 -0.40 -28.57 -5.72
C GLN A 453 0.37 -27.45 -6.44
N VAL A 454 1.67 -27.30 -6.15
CA VAL A 454 2.50 -26.30 -6.82
C VAL A 454 2.75 -26.65 -8.28
N GLN A 455 2.92 -27.93 -8.62
CA GLN A 455 3.05 -28.37 -10.01
C GLN A 455 1.76 -28.10 -10.80
N ASP A 456 0.61 -28.42 -10.23
CA ASP A 456 -0.71 -28.17 -10.83
C ASP A 456 -0.96 -26.68 -11.06
N PHE A 457 -0.47 -25.81 -10.17
CA PHE A 457 -0.50 -24.36 -10.36
C PHE A 457 0.45 -23.86 -11.47
N LEU A 458 1.68 -24.40 -11.52
CA LEU A 458 2.69 -23.94 -12.47
C LEU A 458 2.48 -24.46 -13.91
N GLN A 459 1.86 -25.62 -14.07
CA GLN A 459 1.67 -26.25 -15.37
C GLN A 459 0.84 -25.40 -16.35
N PRO A 460 -0.35 -24.86 -16.01
CA PRO A 460 -1.11 -24.01 -16.91
C PRO A 460 -0.40 -22.68 -17.19
N LEU A 461 0.37 -22.15 -16.22
CA LEU A 461 1.16 -20.94 -16.42
C LEU A 461 2.32 -21.17 -17.41
N ALA A 462 2.95 -22.33 -17.33
CA ALA A 462 3.97 -22.75 -18.30
C ALA A 462 3.39 -22.93 -19.70
N ALA A 463 2.23 -23.56 -19.82
CA ALA A 463 1.50 -23.70 -21.09
C ALA A 463 1.09 -22.34 -21.69
N ALA A 464 0.78 -21.37 -20.84
CA ALA A 464 0.51 -19.99 -21.23
C ALA A 464 1.79 -19.17 -21.59
N GLY A 465 2.95 -19.81 -21.61
CA GLY A 465 4.22 -19.20 -22.02
C GLY A 465 4.95 -18.42 -20.93
N LEU A 466 4.59 -18.60 -19.65
CA LEU A 466 5.23 -17.89 -18.54
C LEU A 466 6.75 -18.06 -18.52
N PHE A 467 7.26 -19.25 -18.88
CA PHE A 467 8.68 -19.61 -18.84
C PHE A 467 9.36 -19.59 -20.22
N GLY A 468 8.71 -18.98 -21.22
CA GLY A 468 9.20 -18.92 -22.61
C GLY A 468 8.94 -20.20 -23.42
N PRO A 469 9.39 -20.22 -24.68
CA PRO A 469 9.22 -21.39 -25.54
C PRO A 469 10.07 -22.55 -25.03
N GLY A 470 9.52 -23.76 -25.00
CA GLY A 470 10.22 -24.98 -24.62
C GLY A 470 9.35 -26.01 -23.89
N ASP A 471 9.96 -27.14 -23.49
CA ASP A 471 9.25 -28.19 -22.76
C ASP A 471 8.84 -27.70 -21.37
N VAL A 472 7.54 -27.77 -21.10
CA VAL A 472 6.91 -27.42 -19.81
C VAL A 472 7.53 -28.21 -18.65
N ARG A 473 7.90 -29.48 -18.86
CA ARG A 473 8.49 -30.35 -17.83
C ARG A 473 9.89 -29.91 -17.38
N GLY A 474 10.65 -29.26 -18.26
CA GLY A 474 11.96 -28.68 -17.93
C GLY A 474 11.91 -27.22 -17.47
N ALA A 475 10.73 -26.58 -17.53
CA ALA A 475 10.57 -25.17 -17.23
C ALA A 475 10.51 -24.84 -15.74
N CYS A 476 10.07 -25.79 -14.92
CA CYS A 476 9.98 -25.62 -13.47
C CYS A 476 10.36 -26.90 -12.74
N ARG A 477 10.99 -26.75 -11.58
CA ARG A 477 11.33 -27.83 -10.65
C ARG A 477 10.83 -27.48 -9.26
N VAL A 478 10.08 -28.40 -8.66
CA VAL A 478 9.53 -28.26 -7.29
C VAL A 478 10.12 -29.38 -6.44
N VAL A 479 10.66 -29.05 -5.29
CA VAL A 479 11.25 -29.99 -4.34
C VAL A 479 10.69 -29.70 -2.94
N CYS A 480 9.99 -30.67 -2.39
CA CYS A 480 9.53 -30.68 -1.00
C CYS A 480 9.68 -32.12 -0.49
N ASP A 481 10.86 -32.42 0.05
CA ASP A 481 11.23 -33.74 0.57
C ASP A 481 12.34 -33.61 1.60
N GLU A 482 12.95 -34.72 2.02
CA GLU A 482 14.02 -34.75 3.03
C GLU A 482 15.28 -33.97 2.62
N ARG A 483 15.43 -33.62 1.34
CA ARG A 483 16.55 -32.82 0.84
C ARG A 483 16.49 -31.35 1.30
N VAL A 484 15.26 -30.87 1.53
CA VAL A 484 14.98 -29.47 1.94
C VAL A 484 14.33 -29.38 3.32
N ASN A 485 13.79 -30.50 3.85
CA ASN A 485 13.18 -30.58 5.17
C ASN A 485 14.01 -31.54 6.03
N SER A 486 14.79 -30.98 6.94
CA SER A 486 15.55 -31.77 7.91
C SER A 486 14.65 -32.25 9.05
N GLU A 487 15.11 -33.27 9.81
CA GLU A 487 14.39 -33.70 11.03
C GLU A 487 14.25 -32.58 12.06
N ALA A 488 15.18 -31.61 12.08
CA ALA A 488 15.09 -30.42 12.92
C ALA A 488 13.96 -29.50 12.46
N ASP A 489 13.80 -29.30 11.13
CA ASP A 489 12.71 -28.51 10.58
C ASP A 489 11.35 -29.12 10.92
N VAL A 490 11.21 -30.43 10.77
CA VAL A 490 9.96 -31.16 11.11
C VAL A 490 9.63 -31.02 12.59
N ARG A 491 10.63 -31.19 13.48
CA ARG A 491 10.43 -31.03 14.94
C ARG A 491 10.05 -29.62 15.35
N GLU A 492 10.51 -28.61 14.61
CA GLU A 492 10.17 -27.20 14.82
C GLU A 492 8.91 -26.76 14.07
N GLY A 493 8.19 -27.69 13.44
CA GLY A 493 6.98 -27.40 12.67
C GLY A 493 7.23 -26.50 11.45
N ARG A 494 8.44 -26.58 10.86
CA ARG A 494 8.76 -25.86 9.63
C ARG A 494 8.59 -26.74 8.42
N VAL A 495 8.03 -26.18 7.36
CA VAL A 495 7.90 -26.82 6.05
C VAL A 495 8.64 -25.97 5.01
N ASN A 496 9.61 -26.56 4.36
CA ASN A 496 10.42 -25.93 3.32
C ASN A 496 10.06 -26.46 1.93
N LEU A 497 9.84 -25.56 1.00
CA LEU A 497 9.52 -25.82 -0.40
C LEU A 497 10.50 -25.07 -1.29
N LEU A 498 11.28 -25.78 -2.09
CA LEU A 498 12.20 -25.20 -3.07
C LEU A 498 11.53 -25.22 -4.45
N VAL A 499 11.41 -24.05 -5.06
CA VAL A 499 10.89 -23.88 -6.41
C VAL A 499 11.95 -23.25 -7.29
N SER A 500 12.24 -23.86 -8.43
CA SER A 500 13.17 -23.36 -9.43
C SER A 500 12.44 -23.17 -10.76
N LEU A 501 12.54 -21.97 -11.32
CA LEU A 501 11.91 -21.56 -12.56
C LEU A 501 12.98 -21.20 -13.59
N ARG A 502 12.83 -21.68 -14.84
CA ARG A 502 13.74 -21.30 -15.91
C ARG A 502 13.54 -19.82 -16.26
N SER A 503 14.63 -19.09 -16.45
CA SER A 503 14.57 -17.76 -17.04
C SER A 503 14.31 -17.85 -18.54
N THR A 504 13.56 -16.88 -19.08
CA THR A 504 13.26 -16.83 -20.52
C THR A 504 14.41 -16.28 -21.36
N ARG A 505 15.41 -15.67 -20.75
CA ARG A 505 16.49 -14.95 -21.45
C ARG A 505 17.89 -15.32 -21.04
N SER A 506 18.07 -16.13 -20.03
CA SER A 506 19.37 -16.61 -19.57
C SER A 506 19.30 -18.10 -19.23
N ASP A 507 20.42 -18.78 -19.28
CA ASP A 507 20.55 -20.17 -18.78
C ASP A 507 20.43 -20.24 -17.24
N GLU A 508 20.27 -19.11 -16.58
CA GLU A 508 20.09 -19.03 -15.13
C GLU A 508 18.64 -19.36 -14.74
N SER A 509 18.49 -20.18 -13.72
CA SER A 509 17.20 -20.47 -13.12
C SER A 509 16.96 -19.58 -11.91
N LEU A 510 15.78 -18.97 -11.83
CA LEU A 510 15.30 -18.31 -10.62
C LEU A 510 14.89 -19.41 -9.63
N SER A 511 15.62 -19.53 -8.53
CA SER A 511 15.28 -20.48 -7.46
C SER A 511 14.96 -19.72 -6.19
N PHE A 512 13.91 -20.16 -5.48
CA PHE A 512 13.53 -19.60 -4.20
C PHE A 512 13.05 -20.70 -3.24
N LEU A 513 13.38 -20.52 -1.98
CA LEU A 513 12.95 -21.36 -0.87
C LEU A 513 11.83 -20.67 -0.12
N VAL A 514 10.66 -21.30 -0.08
CA VAL A 514 9.53 -20.90 0.76
C VAL A 514 9.61 -21.71 2.04
N THR A 515 9.68 -21.05 3.17
CA THR A 515 9.66 -21.65 4.50
C THR A 515 8.41 -21.21 5.23
N HIS A 516 7.58 -22.14 5.59
CA HIS A 516 6.40 -21.91 6.42
C HIS A 516 6.68 -22.33 7.86
N SER A 517 6.26 -21.53 8.82
CA SER A 517 6.33 -21.79 10.25
C SER A 517 5.14 -21.15 10.95
N ILE A 518 4.91 -21.50 12.21
CA ILE A 518 3.84 -20.90 13.03
C ILE A 518 3.98 -19.38 13.17
N ASP A 519 5.22 -18.88 13.08
CA ASP A 519 5.50 -17.43 13.13
C ASP A 519 5.26 -16.71 11.79
N GLY A 520 4.86 -17.46 10.75
CA GLY A 520 4.60 -16.95 9.41
C GLY A 520 5.48 -17.57 8.33
N SER A 521 5.32 -17.05 7.11
CA SER A 521 6.03 -17.53 5.92
C SER A 521 7.20 -16.64 5.57
N ARG A 522 8.28 -17.24 5.07
CA ARG A 522 9.47 -16.53 4.58
C ARG A 522 9.88 -17.07 3.21
N VAL A 523 10.21 -16.15 2.31
CA VAL A 523 10.74 -16.50 0.99
C VAL A 523 12.18 -16.01 0.87
N ARG A 524 13.08 -16.89 0.45
CA ARG A 524 14.50 -16.55 0.25
C ARG A 524 14.92 -16.93 -1.17
N PRO A 525 15.60 -16.04 -1.91
CA PRO A 525 16.22 -16.43 -3.17
C PRO A 525 17.37 -17.40 -2.89
N VAL A 526 17.45 -18.43 -3.74
CA VAL A 526 18.54 -19.42 -3.69
C VAL A 526 19.33 -19.27 -4.98
N ARG A 527 20.62 -18.98 -4.88
CA ARG A 527 21.51 -18.98 -6.06
C ARG A 527 21.74 -20.42 -6.49
N SER A 528 21.20 -20.77 -7.63
CA SER A 528 21.44 -22.05 -8.26
C SER A 528 22.81 -22.02 -8.97
N ASN A 529 23.89 -22.27 -8.23
CA ASN A 529 25.02 -22.90 -8.87
C ASN A 529 24.52 -24.29 -9.24
N ARG A 530 24.75 -24.76 -10.49
CA ARG A 530 24.35 -26.06 -11.00
C ARG A 530 24.60 -27.14 -9.93
N LEU A 531 23.55 -27.53 -9.22
CA LEU A 531 23.63 -28.64 -8.28
C LEU A 531 23.63 -29.92 -9.11
N PRO A 532 24.64 -30.77 -8.97
CA PRO A 532 24.62 -32.11 -9.54
C PRO A 532 23.38 -32.86 -9.02
N PRO A 533 22.77 -33.75 -9.83
CA PRO A 533 21.68 -34.57 -9.36
C PRO A 533 22.13 -35.41 -8.17
N GLY A 534 21.51 -35.23 -7.01
CA GLY A 534 21.82 -35.99 -5.79
C GLY A 534 22.58 -35.26 -4.67
N THR A 535 22.98 -33.99 -4.84
CA THR A 535 23.68 -33.24 -3.81
C THR A 535 22.71 -32.79 -2.70
N ARG A 536 23.00 -33.16 -1.44
CA ARG A 536 22.33 -32.62 -0.25
C ARG A 536 22.64 -31.12 -0.14
N MET A 537 21.62 -30.26 -0.19
CA MET A 537 21.79 -28.88 0.21
C MET A 537 21.83 -28.82 1.74
N THR A 538 22.98 -28.54 2.30
CA THR A 538 23.10 -28.07 3.66
C THR A 538 22.64 -26.61 3.67
N VAL A 539 21.43 -26.37 4.12
CA VAL A 539 20.97 -25.01 4.42
C VAL A 539 21.64 -24.62 5.72
N HIS A 540 22.74 -23.87 5.62
CA HIS A 540 23.28 -23.22 6.81
C HIS A 540 22.24 -22.18 7.23
N ALA A 541 21.49 -22.49 8.30
CA ALA A 541 20.68 -21.50 8.99
C ALA A 541 21.63 -20.37 9.40
N ALA A 542 21.30 -19.14 9.01
CA ALA A 542 21.96 -17.99 9.61
C ALA A 542 21.81 -18.13 11.13
N PRO A 543 22.88 -17.90 11.92
CA PRO A 543 22.80 -18.04 13.37
C PRO A 543 21.63 -17.19 13.87
N ALA A 544 20.81 -17.79 14.73
CA ALA A 544 19.74 -17.07 15.40
C ALA A 544 20.36 -15.83 16.07
N PRO A 545 19.72 -14.66 16.00
CA PRO A 545 20.24 -13.49 16.69
C PRO A 545 20.37 -13.85 18.17
N ALA A 546 21.60 -13.71 18.71
CA ALA A 546 21.88 -13.94 20.11
C ALA A 546 20.85 -13.15 20.95
N ARG A 547 20.28 -13.82 21.96
CA ARG A 547 19.44 -13.14 22.97
C ARG A 547 20.27 -12.02 23.57
N LEU A 548 19.96 -10.78 23.18
CA LEU A 548 20.50 -9.60 23.83
C LEU A 548 19.82 -9.45 25.19
N GLU A 549 20.60 -9.60 26.24
CA GLU A 549 20.19 -9.30 27.59
C GLU A 549 19.74 -7.83 27.69
N ALA A 550 18.62 -7.65 28.34
CA ALA A 550 17.97 -6.37 28.55
C ALA A 550 18.84 -5.44 29.41
N LYS A 551 19.59 -4.56 28.77
CA LYS A 551 20.02 -3.27 29.33
C LYS A 551 20.59 -2.38 28.22
N GLN A 552 19.73 -1.77 27.42
CA GLN A 552 20.13 -0.63 26.59
C GLN A 552 18.97 0.37 26.44
N ARG A 553 19.32 1.64 26.50
CA ARG A 553 18.43 2.82 26.35
C ARG A 553 17.61 2.75 25.08
N PRO A 554 16.42 3.34 25.04
CA PRO A 554 15.58 3.31 23.83
C PRO A 554 16.33 3.92 22.66
N LYS A 555 16.51 3.12 21.62
CA LYS A 555 17.09 3.56 20.34
C LYS A 555 16.04 4.45 19.64
N THR A 556 16.49 5.49 18.97
CA THR A 556 15.61 6.30 18.13
C THR A 556 15.03 5.43 17.00
N LEU A 557 13.83 5.78 16.53
CA LEU A 557 13.15 5.07 15.43
C LEU A 557 14.05 4.89 14.21
N ALA A 558 14.91 5.86 13.93
CA ALA A 558 15.92 5.80 12.88
C ALA A 558 16.95 4.68 13.13
N GLN A 559 17.40 4.47 14.36
CA GLN A 559 18.34 3.41 14.71
C GLN A 559 17.71 2.01 14.63
N GLU A 560 16.41 1.89 14.94
CA GLU A 560 15.68 0.63 14.73
C GLU A 560 15.48 0.32 13.23
N LEU A 561 15.19 1.32 12.42
CA LEU A 561 14.99 1.17 10.98
C LEU A 561 16.30 0.96 10.22
N PHE A 562 17.38 1.66 10.58
CA PHE A 562 18.66 1.62 9.87
C PHE A 562 19.64 0.57 10.42
N GLY A 563 19.54 0.20 11.68
CA GLY A 563 20.42 -0.84 12.29
C GLY A 563 20.29 -2.24 11.68
N CYS A 564 19.23 -2.49 10.90
CA CYS A 564 19.02 -3.75 10.18
C CYS A 564 19.60 -3.76 8.76
N PHE A 565 20.18 -2.65 8.26
CA PHE A 565 20.59 -2.50 6.85
C PHE A 565 22.10 -2.38 6.62
N VAL A 566 22.91 -2.25 7.66
CA VAL A 566 24.36 -2.19 7.52
C VAL A 566 24.93 -3.60 7.71
N GLU A 567 25.09 -4.34 6.62
CA GLU A 567 26.06 -5.42 6.61
C GLU A 567 27.46 -4.79 6.69
N PRO A 568 28.29 -5.15 7.68
CA PRO A 568 29.65 -4.66 7.71
C PRO A 568 30.39 -5.19 6.47
N ARG A 569 30.92 -4.29 5.64
CA ARG A 569 31.89 -4.66 4.61
C ARG A 569 33.07 -5.30 5.31
N PRO A 570 33.65 -6.40 4.79
CA PRO A 570 34.85 -6.98 5.34
C PRO A 570 35.97 -5.94 5.26
N ALA A 571 36.60 -5.69 6.40
CA ALA A 571 37.77 -4.81 6.51
C ALA A 571 38.92 -5.41 5.68
N HIS A 572 39.31 -4.74 4.61
CA HIS A 572 40.60 -4.98 4.00
C HIS A 572 41.67 -4.44 4.97
N SER A 573 42.49 -5.37 5.47
CA SER A 573 43.71 -5.06 6.20
C SER A 573 44.69 -4.36 5.26
N GLY A 574 44.92 -3.09 5.48
CA GLY A 574 45.93 -2.28 4.81
C GLY A 574 46.48 -1.26 5.79
N ALA A 575 47.71 -1.52 6.17
CA ALA A 575 48.71 -0.71 6.85
C ALA A 575 48.36 0.69 7.34
N VAL A 576 48.51 0.84 8.64
CA VAL A 576 48.53 2.09 9.39
C VAL A 576 49.78 2.89 9.01
N ALA A 577 49.60 4.09 8.48
CA ALA A 577 50.62 5.15 8.50
C ALA A 577 50.08 6.28 9.40
N SER A 578 50.74 6.44 10.53
CA SER A 578 50.52 7.50 11.50
C SER A 578 50.94 8.86 10.93
N LEU A 579 50.05 9.81 10.84
CA LEU A 579 50.41 11.23 10.77
C LEU A 579 49.65 11.99 11.87
N ARG A 580 50.44 12.41 12.85
CA ARG A 580 50.07 13.45 13.81
C ARG A 580 49.93 14.76 13.05
N ALA A 581 48.81 15.44 13.23
CA ALA A 581 48.72 16.86 12.90
C ALA A 581 48.21 17.60 14.12
N GLU A 582 49.05 18.58 14.51
CA GLU A 582 48.89 19.50 15.59
C GLU A 582 47.70 20.45 15.35
N ALA A 583 47.02 20.81 16.43
CA ALA A 583 45.99 21.86 16.49
C ALA A 583 46.64 23.24 16.52
N PRO A 584 46.11 24.25 15.82
CA PRO A 584 46.43 25.65 16.08
C PRO A 584 45.46 26.30 17.05
N ALA A 585 46.05 27.10 17.97
CA ALA A 585 45.43 27.85 19.03
C ALA A 585 44.61 29.06 18.54
N PRO A 586 43.77 29.67 19.40
CA PRO A 586 42.82 30.71 19.01
C PRO A 586 43.51 32.09 18.98
N ARG A 587 43.23 32.88 17.97
CA ARG A 587 43.61 34.31 17.90
C ARG A 587 42.49 35.21 18.42
N ARG A 588 42.95 36.19 19.21
CA ARG A 588 42.24 37.27 19.91
C ARG A 588 41.58 38.26 18.94
N ARG A 589 40.54 38.87 19.46
CA ARG A 589 39.90 40.10 19.00
C ARG A 589 40.91 41.25 18.97
N ASP A 590 40.77 42.11 17.99
CA ASP A 590 41.02 43.52 18.13
C ASP A 590 39.88 44.31 17.49
N GLN A 591 39.42 45.27 18.31
CA GLN A 591 38.52 46.37 17.97
C GLN A 591 39.36 47.46 17.28
N ASP A 592 38.78 48.15 16.34
CA ASP A 592 38.66 49.60 16.34
C ASP A 592 38.39 50.20 14.96
N ALA A 593 37.55 51.22 15.03
CA ALA A 593 37.45 52.47 14.28
C ALA A 593 36.66 52.44 12.95
N VAL A 594 35.43 52.94 12.94
CA VAL A 594 34.92 54.33 12.94
C VAL A 594 35.13 55.09 11.63
N ALA A 595 34.01 55.70 11.19
CA ALA A 595 33.79 56.77 10.23
C ALA A 595 33.71 56.33 8.74
N GLY A 596 32.71 56.66 7.98
CA GLY A 596 31.81 57.80 7.96
C GLY A 596 31.53 58.11 6.48
N LEU A 597 30.37 58.71 6.25
CA LEU A 597 29.93 59.46 5.06
C LEU A 597 28.91 58.74 4.15
N ASP A 598 27.74 59.04 4.47
CA ASP A 598 26.67 59.86 3.86
C ASP A 598 26.82 60.22 2.35
N ARG A 599 25.71 60.09 1.67
CA ARG A 599 25.06 60.90 0.63
C ARG A 599 24.65 60.16 -0.63
N ASP A 600 23.36 60.06 -0.69
CA ASP A 600 22.42 60.75 -1.61
C ASP A 600 22.48 60.39 -3.10
N LEU A 601 21.37 60.10 -3.59
CA LEU A 601 20.55 60.66 -4.67
C LEU A 601 19.95 59.63 -5.64
N ASP A 602 18.65 59.57 -5.51
CA ASP A 602 17.61 59.73 -6.55
C ASP A 602 17.84 59.17 -7.99
N GLY A 603 16.82 58.46 -8.41
CA GLY A 603 16.17 58.82 -9.65
C GLY A 603 16.27 57.82 -10.84
N ARG A 604 15.40 56.92 -10.97
CA ARG A 604 14.38 56.74 -12.02
C ARG A 604 13.81 55.35 -12.01
#